data_aafb0ff2c0c3a4fcf194237cb9aa6643
#
_entry.id   aafb0ff2c0c3a4fcf194237cb9aa6643
#
_cell.length_a   1.000
_cell.length_b   1.000
_cell.length_c   1.000
_cell.angle_alpha   90.00
_cell.angle_beta   90.00
_cell.angle_gamma   90.00
#
_symmetry.space_group_name_H-M   'P 1'
#
loop_
_entity.id
_entity.type
_entity.pdbx_description
1 polymer ?
#
loop_
_entity_poly.entity_id
_entity_poly.type
_entity_poly.pdbx_seq_one_letter_code
_entity_poly.pdbx_strand_id
1 'polypeptide(L)'
;MVEIGIENFVMIAAILLFVAVMAGKAAYRLGAPSLLLFLGVGMLFSGLKIISFNSFEATQFVGMIALCIILYTGGMETKFSQIRPVLAPGLILATIGVILTAIFVALFTYLITPMFGEGIRFVVAMLLASMMASTDSASVFSILRTKKQGLQQNLRPLLELESGSNDPMAYMMTILLINFITQGGGNASVGSAVLV
;
A
#
# COMPACT_ATOMS: atom_id res chain seq x y z
N MET A 1 9.37 -17.04 -25.05
CA MET A 1 8.77 -17.13 -23.72
C MET A 1 9.44 -18.29 -23.02
N VAL A 2 10.24 -18.03 -22.00
CA VAL A 2 10.77 -19.10 -21.16
C VAL A 2 9.59 -19.55 -20.31
N GLU A 3 9.09 -20.77 -20.55
CA GLU A 3 8.18 -21.41 -19.60
C GLU A 3 8.95 -21.53 -18.29
N ILE A 4 8.51 -20.79 -17.29
CA ILE A 4 9.11 -20.83 -15.97
C ILE A 4 8.63 -22.14 -15.34
N GLY A 5 9.43 -23.20 -15.50
CA GLY A 5 9.21 -24.44 -14.79
C GLY A 5 9.19 -24.18 -13.26
N ILE A 6 8.53 -25.06 -12.49
CA ILE A 6 8.42 -24.94 -11.03
C ILE A 6 9.80 -24.76 -10.37
N GLU A 7 10.83 -25.41 -10.90
CA GLU A 7 12.22 -25.31 -10.42
C GLU A 7 12.79 -23.90 -10.57
N ASN A 8 12.55 -23.26 -11.73
CA ASN A 8 12.98 -21.89 -11.99
C ASN A 8 12.22 -20.89 -11.10
N PHE A 9 10.92 -21.13 -10.85
CA PHE A 9 10.13 -20.29 -9.95
C PHE A 9 10.67 -20.35 -8.53
N VAL A 10 10.96 -21.53 -7.99
CA VAL A 10 11.52 -21.70 -6.64
C VAL A 10 12.90 -21.04 -6.53
N MET A 11 13.75 -21.21 -7.55
CA MET A 11 15.06 -20.57 -7.59
C MET A 11 14.96 -19.05 -7.60
N ILE A 12 14.09 -18.47 -8.43
CA ILE A 12 13.87 -17.02 -8.51
C ILE A 12 13.34 -16.50 -7.17
N ALA A 13 12.36 -17.19 -6.58
CA ALA A 13 11.82 -16.82 -5.27
C ALA A 13 12.90 -16.85 -4.17
N ALA A 14 13.77 -17.86 -4.17
CA ALA A 14 14.88 -17.95 -3.22
C ALA A 14 15.90 -16.81 -3.38
N ILE A 15 16.25 -16.48 -4.62
CA ILE A 15 17.16 -15.35 -4.91
C ILE A 15 16.52 -14.03 -4.45
N LEU A 16 15.24 -13.81 -4.76
CA LEU A 16 14.52 -12.60 -4.35
C LEU A 16 14.46 -12.47 -2.83
N LEU A 17 14.17 -13.56 -2.12
CA LEU A 17 14.16 -13.57 -0.65
C LEU A 17 15.55 -13.27 -0.08
N PHE A 18 16.60 -13.88 -0.62
CA PHE A 18 17.96 -13.61 -0.21
C PHE A 18 18.33 -12.12 -0.40
N VAL A 19 18.06 -11.58 -1.58
CA VAL A 19 18.31 -10.16 -1.90
C VAL A 19 17.47 -9.25 -1.01
N ALA A 20 16.21 -9.59 -0.74
CA ALA A 20 15.34 -8.82 0.17
C ALA A 20 15.92 -8.79 1.60
N VAL A 21 16.41 -9.92 2.13
CA VAL A 21 17.06 -9.95 3.45
C VAL A 21 18.31 -9.07 3.48
N MET A 22 19.14 -9.13 2.43
CA MET A 22 20.33 -8.28 2.33
C MET A 22 19.97 -6.79 2.21
N ALA A 23 18.98 -6.46 1.40
CA ALA A 23 18.47 -5.09 1.27
C ALA A 23 17.89 -4.57 2.60
N GLY A 24 17.16 -5.40 3.34
CA GLY A 24 16.65 -5.04 4.67
C GLY A 24 17.78 -4.74 5.68
N LYS A 25 18.86 -5.54 5.67
CA LYS A 25 20.04 -5.25 6.50
C LYS A 25 20.75 -3.96 6.07
N ALA A 26 20.85 -3.69 4.78
CA ALA A 26 21.41 -2.46 4.26
C ALA A 26 20.55 -1.25 4.64
N ALA A 27 19.23 -1.34 4.54
CA ALA A 27 18.27 -0.32 4.95
C ALA A 27 18.49 0.08 6.41
N TYR A 28 18.61 -0.91 7.29
CA TYR A 28 18.85 -0.67 8.71
C TYR A 28 20.16 0.10 8.97
N ARG A 29 21.23 -0.25 8.25
CA ARG A 29 22.54 0.44 8.38
C ARG A 29 22.52 1.85 7.82
N LEU A 30 21.78 2.08 6.73
CA LEU A 30 21.68 3.38 6.07
C LEU A 30 20.65 4.30 6.73
N GLY A 31 19.83 3.78 7.66
CA GLY A 31 18.73 4.53 8.26
C GLY A 31 17.60 4.88 7.27
N ALA A 32 17.56 4.20 6.14
CA ALA A 32 16.55 4.38 5.11
C ALA A 32 15.35 3.41 5.32
N PRO A 33 14.13 3.79 4.91
CA PRO A 33 13.00 2.86 4.90
C PRO A 33 13.31 1.64 4.03
N SER A 34 13.15 0.43 4.56
CA SER A 34 13.44 -0.83 3.86
C SER A 34 12.62 -0.99 2.57
N LEU A 35 11.39 -0.45 2.57
CA LEU A 35 10.49 -0.45 1.41
C LEU A 35 11.12 0.21 0.18
N LEU A 36 11.80 1.35 0.35
CA LEU A 36 12.48 2.04 -0.75
C LEU A 36 13.61 1.18 -1.36
N LEU A 37 14.34 0.44 -0.53
CA LEU A 37 15.38 -0.46 -1.04
C LEU A 37 14.76 -1.68 -1.74
N PHE A 38 13.66 -2.22 -1.25
CA PHE A 38 12.96 -3.32 -1.92
C PHE A 38 12.42 -2.86 -3.28
N LEU A 39 11.82 -1.67 -3.34
CA LEU A 39 11.37 -1.06 -4.60
C LEU A 39 12.54 -0.88 -5.58
N GLY A 40 13.65 -0.30 -5.11
CA GLY A 40 14.87 -0.11 -5.91
C GLY A 40 15.43 -1.42 -6.46
N VAL A 41 15.49 -2.46 -5.63
CA VAL A 41 15.91 -3.81 -6.07
C VAL A 41 14.94 -4.35 -7.12
N GLY A 42 13.63 -4.25 -6.91
CA GLY A 42 12.61 -4.68 -7.88
C GLY A 42 12.75 -3.97 -9.23
N MET A 43 12.96 -2.64 -9.21
CA MET A 43 13.20 -1.84 -10.42
C MET A 43 14.48 -2.24 -11.15
N LEU A 44 15.57 -2.53 -10.43
CA LEU A 44 16.83 -3.01 -11.00
C LEU A 44 16.65 -4.37 -11.69
N PHE A 45 16.00 -5.34 -11.05
CA PHE A 45 15.76 -6.67 -11.61
C PHE A 45 14.85 -6.60 -12.84
N SER A 46 13.84 -5.74 -12.83
CA SER A 46 12.96 -5.49 -13.98
C SER A 46 13.71 -4.80 -15.12
N GLY A 47 14.51 -3.76 -14.81
CA GLY A 47 15.30 -3.03 -15.80
C GLY A 47 16.38 -3.88 -16.48
N LEU A 48 17.00 -4.80 -15.74
CA LEU A 48 17.96 -5.78 -16.26
C LEU A 48 17.28 -6.96 -16.98
N LYS A 49 15.93 -6.97 -17.06
CA LYS A 49 15.14 -8.06 -17.67
C LYS A 49 15.42 -9.46 -17.07
N ILE A 50 15.91 -9.50 -15.85
CA ILE A 50 16.16 -10.76 -15.11
C ILE A 50 14.82 -11.39 -14.74
N ILE A 51 13.84 -10.56 -14.37
CA ILE A 51 12.48 -10.97 -14.03
C ILE A 51 11.52 -10.06 -14.78
N SER A 52 10.61 -10.63 -15.55
CA SER A 52 9.50 -9.90 -16.15
C SER A 52 8.19 -10.46 -15.62
N PHE A 53 7.53 -9.71 -14.75
CA PHE A 53 6.17 -10.01 -14.33
C PHE A 53 5.19 -9.45 -15.37
N ASN A 54 4.85 -10.26 -16.35
CA ASN A 54 3.92 -9.86 -17.43
C ASN A 54 2.45 -10.21 -17.12
N SER A 55 2.20 -10.88 -16.00
CA SER A 55 0.84 -11.26 -15.57
C SER A 55 0.37 -10.33 -14.46
N PHE A 56 -0.61 -9.48 -14.78
CA PHE A 56 -1.29 -8.64 -13.79
C PHE A 56 -1.99 -9.48 -12.72
N GLU A 57 -2.60 -10.60 -13.10
CA GLU A 57 -3.29 -11.51 -12.19
C GLU A 57 -2.34 -12.11 -11.15
N ALA A 58 -1.16 -12.60 -11.58
CA ALA A 58 -0.16 -13.13 -10.66
C ALA A 58 0.37 -12.05 -9.71
N THR A 59 0.59 -10.83 -10.20
CA THR A 59 1.03 -9.70 -9.38
C THR A 59 -0.04 -9.33 -8.35
N GLN A 60 -1.30 -9.27 -8.75
CA GLN A 60 -2.42 -9.00 -7.85
C GLN A 60 -2.54 -10.09 -6.77
N PHE A 61 -2.44 -11.35 -7.15
CA PHE A 61 -2.53 -12.47 -6.21
C PHE A 61 -1.41 -12.43 -5.16
N VAL A 62 -0.16 -12.21 -5.58
CA VAL A 62 0.98 -12.08 -4.66
C VAL A 62 0.80 -10.87 -3.75
N GLY A 63 0.34 -9.74 -4.29
CA GLY A 63 0.06 -8.53 -3.52
C GLY A 63 -1.02 -8.75 -2.46
N MET A 64 -2.10 -9.46 -2.79
CA MET A 64 -3.17 -9.80 -1.83
C MET A 64 -2.65 -10.69 -0.69
N ILE A 65 -1.86 -11.73 -1.00
CA ILE A 65 -1.26 -12.59 0.02
C ILE A 65 -0.32 -11.78 0.92
N ALA A 66 0.53 -10.93 0.34
CA ALA A 66 1.45 -10.09 1.08
C ALA A 66 0.68 -9.14 2.02
N LEU A 67 -0.37 -8.48 1.53
CA LEU A 67 -1.23 -7.61 2.32
C LEU A 67 -1.89 -8.36 3.49
N CYS A 68 -2.44 -9.57 3.23
CA CYS A 68 -3.02 -10.39 4.28
C CYS A 68 -2.00 -10.74 5.39
N ILE A 69 -0.77 -11.09 5.02
CA ILE A 69 0.29 -11.42 5.97
C ILE A 69 0.69 -10.16 6.79
N ILE A 70 0.83 -9.00 6.13
CA ILE A 70 1.19 -7.75 6.80
C ILE A 70 0.11 -7.34 7.79
N LEU A 71 -1.16 -7.36 7.39
CA LEU A 71 -2.29 -7.03 8.26
C LEU A 71 -2.43 -8.03 9.42
N TYR A 72 -2.25 -9.32 9.15
CA TYR A 72 -2.28 -10.36 10.19
C TYR A 72 -1.18 -10.16 11.23
N THR A 73 0.06 -9.97 10.79
CA THR A 73 1.19 -9.77 11.70
C THR A 73 1.07 -8.47 12.49
N GLY A 74 0.62 -7.39 11.86
CA GLY A 74 0.34 -6.13 12.52
C GLY A 74 -0.76 -6.26 13.59
N GLY A 75 -1.86 -6.95 13.24
CA GLY A 75 -2.97 -7.21 14.16
C GLY A 75 -2.59 -8.09 15.36
N MET A 76 -1.75 -9.11 15.14
CA MET A 76 -1.27 -9.99 16.22
C MET A 76 -0.39 -9.28 17.26
N GLU A 77 0.34 -8.26 16.84
CA GLU A 77 1.22 -7.50 17.74
C GLU A 77 0.48 -6.44 18.55
N THR A 78 -0.72 -6.06 18.13
CA THR A 78 -1.47 -4.96 18.73
C THR A 78 -2.41 -5.46 19.83
N LYS A 79 -2.22 -4.98 21.06
CA LYS A 79 -3.05 -5.35 22.20
C LYS A 79 -4.37 -4.59 22.17
N PHE A 80 -5.50 -5.28 22.18
CA PHE A 80 -6.84 -4.68 22.16
C PHE A 80 -7.07 -3.66 23.29
N SER A 81 -6.50 -3.91 24.47
CA SER A 81 -6.60 -2.97 25.61
C SER A 81 -5.94 -1.61 25.33
N GLN A 82 -4.92 -1.57 24.46
CA GLN A 82 -4.24 -0.34 24.07
C GLN A 82 -4.96 0.40 22.93
N ILE A 83 -5.67 -0.34 22.06
CA ILE A 83 -6.44 0.24 20.95
C ILE A 83 -7.76 0.84 21.45
N ARG A 84 -8.41 0.21 22.40
CA ARG A 84 -9.75 0.61 22.88
C ARG A 84 -9.92 2.12 23.15
N PRO A 85 -8.99 2.81 23.83
CA PRO A 85 -9.12 4.25 24.08
C PRO A 85 -8.95 5.12 22.84
N VAL A 86 -8.31 4.62 21.79
CA VAL A 86 -8.02 5.34 20.53
C VAL A 86 -8.83 4.85 19.35
N LEU A 87 -9.79 3.95 19.57
CA LEU A 87 -10.54 3.28 18.51
C LEU A 87 -11.35 4.28 17.68
N ALA A 88 -12.09 5.19 18.32
CA ALA A 88 -12.86 6.19 17.59
C ALA A 88 -11.99 7.17 16.80
N PRO A 89 -10.98 7.84 17.37
CA PRO A 89 -10.12 8.73 16.59
C PRO A 89 -9.31 7.98 15.52
N GLY A 90 -8.86 6.75 15.78
CA GLY A 90 -8.12 5.95 14.80
C GLY A 90 -8.98 5.58 13.59
N LEU A 91 -10.21 5.13 13.79
CA LEU A 91 -11.13 4.84 12.69
C LEU A 91 -11.53 6.08 11.91
N ILE A 92 -11.74 7.22 12.57
CA ILE A 92 -12.01 8.49 11.88
C ILE A 92 -10.84 8.89 10.99
N LEU A 93 -9.61 8.79 11.48
CA LEU A 93 -8.42 9.08 10.70
C LEU A 93 -8.24 8.10 9.54
N ALA A 94 -8.44 6.82 9.77
CA ALA A 94 -8.32 5.78 8.74
C ALA A 94 -9.42 5.82 7.67
N THR A 95 -10.55 6.49 7.92
CA THR A 95 -11.65 6.61 6.96
C THR A 95 -11.75 8.02 6.39
N ILE A 96 -12.17 8.98 7.21
CA ILE A 96 -12.34 10.37 6.78
C ILE A 96 -11.00 10.99 6.40
N GLY A 97 -9.92 10.69 7.14
CA GLY A 97 -8.57 11.15 6.82
C GLY A 97 -8.12 10.69 5.44
N VAL A 98 -8.30 9.42 5.11
CA VAL A 98 -7.97 8.85 3.78
C VAL A 98 -8.78 9.51 2.68
N ILE A 99 -10.10 9.68 2.88
CA ILE A 99 -10.95 10.37 1.89
C ILE A 99 -10.50 11.81 1.66
N LEU A 100 -10.24 12.55 2.73
CA LEU A 100 -9.76 13.93 2.61
C LEU A 100 -8.41 14.01 1.92
N THR A 101 -7.47 13.14 2.28
CA THR A 101 -6.16 13.05 1.63
C THR A 101 -6.32 12.78 0.14
N ALA A 102 -7.17 11.81 -0.24
CA ALA A 102 -7.43 11.51 -1.64
C ALA A 102 -8.05 12.70 -2.38
N ILE A 103 -9.01 13.41 -1.77
CA ILE A 103 -9.63 14.60 -2.39
C ILE A 103 -8.58 15.71 -2.61
N PHE A 104 -7.75 16.02 -1.61
CA PHE A 104 -6.73 17.06 -1.75
C PHE A 104 -5.67 16.70 -2.78
N VAL A 105 -5.18 15.45 -2.79
CA VAL A 105 -4.22 14.98 -3.78
C VAL A 105 -4.84 14.95 -5.18
N ALA A 106 -6.09 14.52 -5.32
CA ALA A 106 -6.80 14.54 -6.59
C ALA A 106 -7.01 15.95 -7.11
N LEU A 107 -7.40 16.89 -6.26
CA LEU A 107 -7.58 18.29 -6.62
C LEU A 107 -6.25 18.90 -7.07
N PHE A 108 -5.18 18.67 -6.31
CA PHE A 108 -3.84 19.12 -6.67
C PHE A 108 -3.41 18.55 -8.03
N THR A 109 -3.55 17.23 -8.22
CA THR A 109 -3.18 16.58 -9.47
C THR A 109 -4.02 17.09 -10.65
N TYR A 110 -5.32 17.26 -10.46
CA TYR A 110 -6.24 17.80 -11.48
C TYR A 110 -5.89 19.21 -11.91
N LEU A 111 -5.51 20.06 -10.95
CA LEU A 111 -5.15 21.47 -11.25
C LEU A 111 -3.77 21.60 -11.88
N ILE A 112 -2.83 20.71 -11.57
CA ILE A 112 -1.45 20.84 -12.02
C ILE A 112 -1.19 20.16 -13.38
N THR A 113 -1.91 19.07 -13.70
CA THR A 113 -1.69 18.32 -14.95
C THR A 113 -1.85 19.15 -16.23
N PRO A 114 -2.79 20.12 -16.36
CA PRO A 114 -2.87 20.95 -17.56
C PRO A 114 -1.61 21.80 -17.81
N MET A 115 -0.82 22.08 -16.79
CA MET A 115 0.43 22.83 -16.92
C MET A 115 1.54 22.00 -17.61
N PHE A 116 1.43 20.68 -17.63
CA PHE A 116 2.40 19.76 -18.21
C PHE A 116 1.97 19.18 -19.56
N GLY A 117 0.83 19.60 -20.09
CA GLY A 117 0.30 19.12 -21.36
C GLY A 117 -1.21 18.91 -21.33
N GLU A 118 -1.66 17.67 -21.49
CA GLU A 118 -3.08 17.33 -21.46
C GLU A 118 -3.58 17.18 -20.01
N GLY A 119 -4.68 17.85 -19.68
CA GLY A 119 -5.34 17.67 -18.38
C GLY A 119 -6.02 16.30 -18.26
N ILE A 120 -6.01 15.73 -17.07
CA ILE A 120 -6.72 14.48 -16.78
C ILE A 120 -8.11 14.74 -16.21
N ARG A 121 -9.03 13.81 -16.40
CA ARG A 121 -10.37 13.88 -15.79
C ARG A 121 -10.25 13.78 -14.26
N PHE A 122 -11.07 14.54 -13.52
CA PHE A 122 -11.04 14.53 -12.05
C PHE A 122 -11.18 13.13 -11.44
N VAL A 123 -12.03 12.27 -12.04
CA VAL A 123 -12.21 10.87 -11.59
C VAL A 123 -10.92 10.06 -11.71
N VAL A 124 -10.12 10.30 -12.76
CA VAL A 124 -8.82 9.64 -12.93
C VAL A 124 -7.80 10.18 -11.92
N ALA A 125 -7.81 11.49 -11.67
CA ALA A 125 -7.00 12.08 -10.60
C ALA A 125 -7.37 11.51 -9.23
N MET A 126 -8.68 11.30 -8.97
CA MET A 126 -9.19 10.69 -7.75
C MET A 126 -8.76 9.22 -7.61
N LEU A 127 -8.73 8.46 -8.72
CA LEU A 127 -8.22 7.10 -8.74
C LEU A 127 -6.73 7.04 -8.38
N LEU A 128 -5.92 7.89 -9.00
CA LEU A 128 -4.49 7.99 -8.66
C LEU A 128 -4.28 8.38 -7.19
N ALA A 129 -5.06 9.35 -6.72
CA ALA A 129 -5.01 9.82 -5.35
C ALA A 129 -5.41 8.74 -4.33
N SER A 130 -6.44 7.92 -4.64
CA SER A 130 -6.89 6.85 -3.76
C SER A 130 -5.81 5.77 -3.55
N MET A 131 -5.03 5.46 -4.59
CA MET A 131 -3.91 4.53 -4.51
C MET A 131 -2.75 5.05 -3.64
N MET A 132 -2.63 6.37 -3.50
CA MET A 132 -1.57 7.04 -2.72
C MET A 132 -2.03 7.51 -1.33
N ALA A 133 -3.32 7.38 -1.02
CA ALA A 133 -3.89 7.94 0.22
C ALA A 133 -3.65 7.07 1.46
N SER A 134 -3.22 5.83 1.28
CA SER A 134 -2.85 4.92 2.36
C SER A 134 -1.44 5.21 2.85
N THR A 135 -1.23 5.09 4.17
CA THR A 135 0.08 5.12 4.80
C THR A 135 0.61 3.70 4.98
N ASP A 136 1.91 3.48 4.74
CA ASP A 136 2.53 2.17 4.88
C ASP A 136 2.69 1.77 6.35
N SER A 137 1.83 0.87 6.81
CA SER A 137 1.85 0.36 8.18
C SER A 137 3.17 -0.34 8.53
N ALA A 138 3.76 -1.09 7.60
CA ALA A 138 5.02 -1.79 7.83
C ALA A 138 6.17 -0.82 8.09
N SER A 139 6.26 0.28 7.34
CA SER A 139 7.25 1.34 7.58
C SER A 139 7.03 2.04 8.91
N VAL A 140 5.77 2.38 9.26
CA VAL A 140 5.44 3.01 10.55
C VAL A 140 5.88 2.12 11.70
N PHE A 141 5.51 0.83 11.70
CA PHE A 141 5.91 -0.12 12.74
C PHE A 141 7.43 -0.28 12.83
N SER A 142 8.11 -0.38 11.70
CA SER A 142 9.56 -0.55 11.65
C SER A 142 10.29 0.67 12.26
N ILE A 143 9.84 1.88 11.94
CA ILE A 143 10.42 3.12 12.48
C ILE A 143 10.17 3.23 13.98
N LEU A 144 8.95 2.95 14.43
CA LEU A 144 8.58 3.01 15.86
C LEU A 144 9.38 2.02 16.71
N ARG A 145 9.67 0.83 16.16
CA ARG A 145 10.51 -0.19 16.84
C ARG A 145 11.97 0.21 16.89
N THR A 146 12.52 0.70 15.77
CA THR A 146 13.94 0.96 15.63
C THR A 146 14.40 2.12 16.53
N LYS A 147 13.60 3.16 16.63
CA LYS A 147 14.01 4.37 17.36
C LYS A 147 13.79 4.32 18.88
N LYS A 148 13.14 3.27 19.42
CA LYS A 148 12.80 3.12 20.85
C LYS A 148 12.24 4.41 21.50
N GLN A 149 11.76 5.34 20.69
CA GLN A 149 11.15 6.58 21.17
C GLN A 149 9.77 6.29 21.70
N GLY A 150 9.57 6.51 22.99
CA GLY A 150 8.25 6.50 23.59
C GLY A 150 7.45 7.66 23.04
N LEU A 151 6.41 7.36 22.25
CA LEU A 151 5.43 8.35 21.86
C LEU A 151 4.51 8.63 23.05
N GLN A 152 4.24 9.92 23.30
CA GLN A 152 3.36 10.34 24.39
C GLN A 152 1.89 10.02 24.06
N GLN A 153 1.06 9.87 25.11
CA GLN A 153 -0.41 9.92 25.04
C GLN A 153 -1.08 8.94 24.06
N ASN A 154 -0.72 7.66 24.09
CA ASN A 154 -1.35 6.64 23.24
C ASN A 154 -1.21 6.90 21.71
N LEU A 155 -0.31 7.77 21.30
CA LEU A 155 -0.06 8.02 19.86
C LEU A 155 0.41 6.79 19.12
N ARG A 156 1.18 5.92 19.79
CA ARG A 156 1.65 4.68 19.15
C ARG A 156 0.49 3.75 18.79
N PRO A 157 -0.43 3.37 19.70
CA PRO A 157 -1.60 2.57 19.34
C PRO A 157 -2.52 3.26 18.33
N LEU A 158 -2.59 4.60 18.35
CA LEU A 158 -3.36 5.36 17.38
C LEU A 158 -2.79 5.23 15.97
N LEU A 159 -1.46 5.40 15.82
CA LEU A 159 -0.79 5.25 14.53
C LEU A 159 -0.85 3.80 14.02
N GLU A 160 -0.70 2.82 14.91
CA GLU A 160 -0.81 1.40 14.58
C GLU A 160 -2.22 1.08 14.06
N LEU A 161 -3.26 1.59 14.71
CA LEU A 161 -4.65 1.39 14.30
C LEU A 161 -4.97 2.13 13.00
N GLU A 162 -4.56 3.39 12.88
CA GLU A 162 -4.78 4.20 11.69
C GLU A 162 -4.13 3.56 10.46
N SER A 163 -2.82 3.26 10.51
CA SER A 163 -2.10 2.68 9.40
C SER A 163 -2.59 1.28 9.00
N GLY A 164 -2.97 0.44 9.98
CA GLY A 164 -3.51 -0.89 9.67
C GLY A 164 -4.94 -0.87 9.12
N SER A 165 -5.69 0.22 9.35
CA SER A 165 -7.09 0.35 8.92
C SER A 165 -7.26 1.20 7.66
N ASN A 166 -6.30 2.04 7.30
CA ASN A 166 -6.37 2.89 6.12
C ASN A 166 -6.13 2.11 4.81
N ASP A 167 -5.31 1.05 4.82
CA ASP A 167 -5.07 0.18 3.66
C ASP A 167 -6.37 -0.39 3.08
N PRO A 168 -7.23 -1.08 3.87
CA PRO A 168 -8.53 -1.53 3.39
C PRO A 168 -9.40 -0.41 2.85
N MET A 169 -9.37 0.78 3.48
CA MET A 169 -10.18 1.92 3.04
C MET A 169 -9.72 2.46 1.68
N ALA A 170 -8.41 2.63 1.50
CA ALA A 170 -7.83 3.07 0.24
C ALA A 170 -8.08 2.04 -0.88
N TYR A 171 -7.97 0.75 -0.58
CA TYR A 171 -8.28 -0.34 -1.49
C TYR A 171 -9.74 -0.30 -1.93
N MET A 172 -10.70 -0.22 -1.00
CA MET A 172 -12.13 -0.12 -1.31
C MET A 172 -12.43 1.10 -2.19
N MET A 173 -11.87 2.26 -1.86
CA MET A 173 -12.06 3.47 -2.65
C MET A 173 -11.50 3.32 -4.07
N THR A 174 -10.33 2.68 -4.22
CA THR A 174 -9.72 2.39 -5.52
C THR A 174 -10.62 1.49 -6.38
N ILE A 175 -11.13 0.39 -5.82
CA ILE A 175 -12.04 -0.53 -6.53
C ILE A 175 -13.36 0.16 -6.92
N LEU A 176 -13.92 0.97 -6.02
CA LEU A 176 -15.13 1.76 -6.33
C LEU A 176 -14.91 2.69 -7.52
N LEU A 177 -13.78 3.39 -7.56
CA LEU A 177 -13.44 4.31 -8.65
C LEU A 177 -13.15 3.59 -9.96
N ILE A 178 -12.48 2.42 -9.92
CA ILE A 178 -12.29 1.58 -11.10
C ILE A 178 -13.64 1.15 -11.67
N ASN A 179 -14.54 0.62 -10.83
CA ASN A 179 -15.88 0.21 -11.25
C ASN A 179 -16.68 1.38 -11.81
N PHE A 180 -16.60 2.55 -11.18
CA PHE A 180 -17.26 3.76 -11.68
C PHE A 180 -16.76 4.17 -13.07
N ILE A 181 -15.43 4.11 -13.28
CA ILE A 181 -14.83 4.45 -14.58
C ILE A 181 -15.20 3.42 -15.65
N THR A 182 -15.13 2.13 -15.34
CA THR A 182 -15.36 1.03 -16.30
C THR A 182 -16.83 0.88 -16.67
N GLN A 183 -17.75 1.14 -15.76
CA GLN A 183 -19.21 1.05 -15.99
C GLN A 183 -19.83 2.36 -16.53
N GLY A 184 -19.01 3.32 -16.94
CA GLY A 184 -19.51 4.56 -17.56
C GLY A 184 -20.22 5.52 -16.60
N GLY A 185 -20.01 5.37 -15.29
CA GLY A 185 -20.51 6.32 -14.27
C GLY A 185 -21.99 6.20 -13.89
N GLY A 186 -22.74 5.30 -14.50
CA GLY A 186 -24.20 5.24 -14.30
C GLY A 186 -24.73 4.13 -13.39
N ASN A 187 -24.03 3.01 -13.27
CA ASN A 187 -24.52 1.80 -12.57
C ASN A 187 -23.59 1.26 -11.48
N ALA A 188 -22.60 2.02 -11.06
CA ALA A 188 -21.70 1.58 -10.01
C ALA A 188 -22.42 1.64 -8.64
N SER A 189 -22.84 0.49 -8.13
CA SER A 189 -23.35 0.37 -6.76
C SER A 189 -22.22 -0.01 -5.81
N VAL A 190 -22.26 0.52 -4.58
CA VAL A 190 -21.30 0.16 -3.52
C VAL A 190 -21.32 -1.35 -3.25
N GLY A 191 -22.46 -2.01 -3.43
CA GLY A 191 -22.61 -3.44 -3.26
C GLY A 191 -21.84 -4.28 -4.29
N SER A 192 -21.68 -3.81 -5.52
CA SER A 192 -20.91 -4.54 -6.55
C SER A 192 -19.40 -4.45 -6.36
N ALA A 193 -18.91 -3.43 -5.65
CA ALA A 193 -17.49 -3.26 -5.37
C ALA A 193 -16.99 -4.09 -4.16
N VAL A 194 -17.89 -4.52 -3.28
CA VAL A 194 -17.57 -5.34 -2.10
C VAL A 194 -17.53 -6.84 -2.44
N LEU A 195 -18.12 -7.24 -3.57
CA LEU A 195 -18.27 -8.65 -3.99
C LEU A 195 -17.23 -9.10 -5.04
N VAL A 196 -16.29 -8.25 -5.42
CA VAL A 196 -15.15 -8.54 -6.30
C VAL A 196 -13.86 -8.61 -5.49
#